data_be1b30e7b994df3b8278cf515c62f25d
#
_entry.id   be1b30e7b994df3b8278cf515c62f25d
#
_cell.length_a   1.000
_cell.length_b   1.000
_cell.length_c   1.000
_cell.angle_alpha   90.00
_cell.angle_beta   90.00
_cell.angle_gamma   90.00
#
_symmetry.space_group_name_H-M   'P 1'
#
loop_
_entity.id
_entity.type
_entity.pdbx_description
1 polymer ?
#
loop_
_entity_poly.entity_id
_entity_poly.type
_entity_poly.pdbx_seq_one_letter_code
_entity_poly.pdbx_strand_id
1 'polypeptide(L)'
;MSIDESILKRIDELLTSPSMSGAGVSELQMTAINTCVSLYGADSPQVKSIEATRKEIWNSKYVETYKQQLLFEHLQGLLRAVASDVRGGRVRDLQLQARGEVFADFLSAARTALADGFKDVAAVLASGALEDALKRFAVANGLSVYDKDMSDVVNALKATSLVKGPQGALLQGFVKIRNKAFHAQWGDIDTADVQSVISFTQEFLLSKFPSA
;
A
#
# COMPACT_ATOMS: atom_id res chain seq x y z
N MET A 1 7.84 -0.53 16.89
CA MET A 1 7.55 0.81 16.34
C MET A 1 7.10 0.59 14.91
N SER A 2 5.91 1.02 14.55
CA SER A 2 5.42 0.93 13.16
C SER A 2 6.22 1.87 12.26
N ILE A 3 6.15 1.65 10.93
CA ILE A 3 6.79 2.55 9.95
C ILE A 3 6.25 3.97 10.14
N ASP A 4 4.93 4.10 10.32
CA ASP A 4 4.26 5.40 10.54
C ASP A 4 4.76 6.12 11.79
N GLU A 5 4.96 5.42 12.91
CA GLU A 5 5.52 6.00 14.14
C GLU A 5 6.96 6.49 13.95
N SER A 6 7.77 5.74 13.19
CA SER A 6 9.15 6.14 12.88
C SER A 6 9.19 7.41 12.02
N ILE A 7 8.34 7.49 11.00
CA ILE A 7 8.22 8.66 10.13
C ILE A 7 7.74 9.87 10.92
N LEU A 8 6.68 9.74 11.72
CA LEU A 8 6.15 10.81 12.55
C LEU A 8 7.20 11.33 13.52
N LYS A 9 7.91 10.45 14.21
CA LYS A 9 9.00 10.83 15.11
C LYS A 9 10.07 11.67 14.39
N ARG A 10 10.49 11.23 13.19
CA ARG A 10 11.50 11.96 12.41
C ARG A 10 10.99 13.33 11.95
N ILE A 11 9.73 13.45 11.53
CA ILE A 11 9.12 14.73 11.17
C ILE A 11 9.05 15.65 12.39
N ASP A 12 8.59 15.14 13.53
CA ASP A 12 8.45 15.93 14.76
C ASP A 12 9.82 16.44 15.26
N GLU A 13 10.88 15.62 15.20
CA GLU A 13 12.24 16.04 15.51
C GLU A 13 12.68 17.23 14.65
N LEU A 14 12.47 17.17 13.33
CA LEU A 14 12.82 18.24 12.39
C LEU A 14 12.00 19.52 12.59
N LEU A 15 10.74 19.38 12.97
CA LEU A 15 9.86 20.54 13.22
C LEU A 15 10.11 21.19 14.58
N THR A 16 10.64 20.45 15.55
CA THR A 16 10.88 20.94 16.92
C THR A 16 12.19 21.71 17.04
N SER A 17 13.23 21.30 16.31
CA SER A 17 14.55 21.92 16.37
C SER A 17 15.08 22.27 14.97
N PRO A 18 14.39 23.14 14.24
CA PRO A 18 14.72 23.45 12.86
C PRO A 18 15.96 24.35 12.80
N SER A 19 16.91 24.00 11.91
CA SER A 19 18.08 24.85 11.61
C SER A 19 17.85 25.60 10.30
N MET A 20 17.92 26.94 10.36
CA MET A 20 17.85 27.82 9.18
C MET A 20 19.20 28.02 8.48
N SER A 21 20.26 27.32 8.89
CA SER A 21 21.52 27.32 8.15
C SER A 21 21.34 26.69 6.76
N GLY A 22 22.17 27.08 5.79
CA GLY A 22 22.10 26.47 4.45
C GLY A 22 22.21 24.93 4.48
N ALA A 23 23.01 24.37 5.39
CA ALA A 23 23.10 22.94 5.61
C ALA A 23 21.78 22.36 6.20
N GLY A 24 21.19 23.06 7.17
CA GLY A 24 19.93 22.65 7.79
C GLY A 24 18.76 22.68 6.82
N VAL A 25 18.66 23.68 5.94
CA VAL A 25 17.64 23.76 4.89
C VAL A 25 17.81 22.61 3.87
N SER A 26 19.05 22.28 3.51
CA SER A 26 19.33 21.15 2.62
C SER A 26 18.96 19.80 3.25
N GLU A 27 19.26 19.59 4.53
CA GLU A 27 18.87 18.39 5.27
C GLU A 27 17.34 18.27 5.34
N LEU A 28 16.66 19.37 5.66
CA LEU A 28 15.19 19.42 5.72
C LEU A 28 14.58 19.07 4.35
N GLN A 29 15.15 19.62 3.26
CA GLN A 29 14.68 19.33 1.90
C GLN A 29 14.85 17.85 1.55
N MET A 30 16.03 17.27 1.77
CA MET A 30 16.25 15.86 1.47
C MET A 30 15.36 14.94 2.30
N THR A 31 15.16 15.26 3.56
CA THR A 31 14.25 14.47 4.42
C THR A 31 12.79 14.61 3.96
N ALA A 32 12.35 15.82 3.58
CA ALA A 32 11.01 16.04 3.05
C ALA A 32 10.79 15.24 1.75
N ILE A 33 11.73 15.28 0.81
CA ILE A 33 11.66 14.50 -0.43
C ILE A 33 11.61 13.01 -0.12
N ASN A 34 12.55 12.49 0.67
CA ASN A 34 12.59 11.07 1.00
C ASN A 34 11.33 10.59 1.71
N THR A 35 10.79 11.40 2.62
CA THR A 35 9.52 11.11 3.30
C THR A 35 8.36 11.07 2.31
N CYS A 36 8.24 12.07 1.43
CA CYS A 36 7.17 12.10 0.43
C CYS A 36 7.29 10.95 -0.58
N VAL A 37 8.51 10.64 -1.05
CA VAL A 37 8.76 9.49 -1.94
C VAL A 37 8.37 8.17 -1.27
N SER A 38 8.72 7.99 0.00
CA SER A 38 8.40 6.77 0.76
C SER A 38 6.90 6.58 0.98
N LEU A 39 6.14 7.66 1.20
CA LEU A 39 4.72 7.61 1.52
C LEU A 39 3.83 7.65 0.28
N TYR A 40 4.17 8.46 -0.72
CA TYR A 40 3.30 8.79 -1.86
C TYR A 40 3.89 8.43 -3.23
N GLY A 41 5.18 8.01 -3.27
CA GLY A 41 5.89 7.74 -4.52
C GLY A 41 6.63 8.95 -5.11
N ALA A 42 7.59 8.68 -6.00
CA ALA A 42 8.47 9.70 -6.60
C ALA A 42 7.71 10.72 -7.46
N ASP A 43 6.65 10.30 -8.14
CA ASP A 43 5.84 11.15 -9.02
C ASP A 43 4.70 11.89 -8.31
N SER A 44 4.66 11.86 -6.98
CA SER A 44 3.57 12.42 -6.20
C SER A 44 3.48 13.95 -6.31
N PRO A 45 2.27 14.54 -6.14
CA PRO A 45 2.08 15.99 -6.11
C PRO A 45 2.96 16.67 -5.05
N GLN A 46 3.23 16.02 -3.93
CA GLN A 46 4.06 16.52 -2.84
C GLN A 46 5.52 16.70 -3.28
N VAL A 47 6.09 15.70 -3.95
CA VAL A 47 7.45 15.78 -4.50
C VAL A 47 7.53 16.85 -5.58
N LYS A 48 6.59 16.87 -6.51
CA LYS A 48 6.50 17.90 -7.57
C LYS A 48 6.37 19.31 -7.02
N SER A 49 5.63 19.48 -5.92
CA SER A 49 5.50 20.77 -5.23
C SER A 49 6.83 21.26 -4.66
N ILE A 50 7.62 20.39 -4.03
CA ILE A 50 8.96 20.74 -3.51
C ILE A 50 9.87 21.21 -4.65
N GLU A 51 9.90 20.44 -5.75
CA GLU A 51 10.76 20.75 -6.90
C GLU A 51 10.36 22.04 -7.61
N ALA A 52 9.05 22.24 -7.83
CA ALA A 52 8.52 23.44 -8.47
C ALA A 52 8.79 24.69 -7.63
N THR A 53 8.50 24.65 -6.32
CA THR A 53 8.75 25.77 -5.40
C THR A 53 10.23 26.10 -5.31
N ARG A 54 11.09 25.09 -5.20
CA ARG A 54 12.53 25.27 -5.23
C ARG A 54 12.98 25.98 -6.52
N LYS A 55 12.54 25.52 -7.69
CA LYS A 55 12.89 26.11 -8.98
C LYS A 55 12.42 27.55 -9.09
N GLU A 56 11.22 27.85 -8.63
CA GLU A 56 10.65 29.20 -8.63
C GLU A 56 11.46 30.15 -7.74
N ILE A 57 11.75 29.73 -6.49
CA ILE A 57 12.52 30.52 -5.53
C ILE A 57 13.94 30.80 -6.09
N TRP A 58 14.62 29.77 -6.65
CA TRP A 58 15.99 29.95 -7.19
C TRP A 58 16.04 30.86 -8.41
N ASN A 59 15.01 30.88 -9.24
CA ASN A 59 14.91 31.76 -10.40
C ASN A 59 14.46 33.19 -10.05
N SER A 60 14.06 33.43 -8.79
CA SER A 60 13.66 34.75 -8.33
C SER A 60 14.86 35.68 -8.14
N LYS A 61 14.60 37.00 -8.11
CA LYS A 61 15.61 38.02 -7.83
C LYS A 61 15.84 38.27 -6.33
N TYR A 62 15.31 37.41 -5.48
CA TYR A 62 15.49 37.54 -4.02
C TYR A 62 16.93 37.28 -3.60
N VAL A 63 17.34 37.89 -2.47
CA VAL A 63 18.63 37.61 -1.85
C VAL A 63 18.66 36.19 -1.29
N GLU A 64 19.84 35.61 -1.21
CA GLU A 64 20.03 34.19 -0.88
C GLU A 64 19.41 33.79 0.47
N THR A 65 19.57 34.64 1.49
CA THR A 65 19.00 34.39 2.83
C THR A 65 17.47 34.32 2.80
N TYR A 66 16.83 35.17 1.98
CA TYR A 66 15.37 35.16 1.84
C TYR A 66 14.89 33.95 1.03
N LYS A 67 15.64 33.51 0.02
CA LYS A 67 15.37 32.26 -0.70
C LYS A 67 15.39 31.06 0.23
N GLN A 68 16.41 30.99 1.09
CA GLN A 68 16.51 29.92 2.09
C GLN A 68 15.34 29.95 3.08
N GLN A 69 14.93 31.11 3.53
CA GLN A 69 13.77 31.26 4.41
C GLN A 69 12.48 30.79 3.75
N LEU A 70 12.20 31.21 2.52
CA LEU A 70 10.99 30.81 1.80
C LEU A 70 10.93 29.29 1.58
N LEU A 71 12.06 28.68 1.18
CA LEU A 71 12.13 27.24 1.02
C LEU A 71 11.91 26.50 2.36
N PHE A 72 12.53 26.99 3.41
CA PHE A 72 12.39 26.45 4.75
C PHE A 72 10.93 26.45 5.24
N GLU A 73 10.23 27.59 5.10
CA GLU A 73 8.82 27.73 5.47
C GLU A 73 7.92 26.80 4.66
N HIS A 74 8.16 26.68 3.35
CA HIS A 74 7.44 25.75 2.48
C HIS A 74 7.62 24.30 2.93
N LEU A 75 8.84 23.88 3.19
CA LEU A 75 9.15 22.51 3.62
C LEU A 75 8.54 22.17 4.98
N GLN A 76 8.56 23.14 5.92
CA GLN A 76 7.89 22.94 7.21
C GLN A 76 6.38 22.80 7.06
N GLY A 77 5.75 23.65 6.24
CA GLY A 77 4.32 23.56 5.94
C GLY A 77 3.93 22.21 5.35
N LEU A 78 4.72 21.73 4.38
CA LEU A 78 4.53 20.43 3.75
C LEU A 78 4.70 19.27 4.74
N LEU A 79 5.75 19.27 5.56
CA LEU A 79 5.96 18.22 6.56
C LEU A 79 4.85 18.18 7.63
N ARG A 80 4.31 19.34 8.04
CA ARG A 80 3.13 19.39 8.92
C ARG A 80 1.90 18.76 8.27
N ALA A 81 1.66 19.05 6.97
CA ALA A 81 0.58 18.44 6.23
C ALA A 81 0.75 16.92 6.11
N VAL A 82 1.96 16.45 5.77
CA VAL A 82 2.29 15.02 5.72
C VAL A 82 2.08 14.36 7.08
N ALA A 83 2.53 14.95 8.18
CA ALA A 83 2.31 14.41 9.52
C ALA A 83 0.81 14.32 9.86
N SER A 84 0.01 15.32 9.44
CA SER A 84 -1.44 15.29 9.60
C SER A 84 -2.08 14.15 8.79
N ASP A 85 -1.61 13.89 7.57
CA ASP A 85 -2.10 12.81 6.71
C ASP A 85 -1.78 11.43 7.29
N VAL A 86 -0.56 11.25 7.81
CA VAL A 86 -0.17 10.00 8.47
C VAL A 86 -1.00 9.77 9.74
N ARG A 87 -1.12 10.78 10.63
CA ARG A 87 -1.93 10.69 11.86
C ARG A 87 -3.41 10.44 11.57
N GLY A 88 -3.93 11.05 10.52
CA GLY A 88 -5.33 10.90 10.08
C GLY A 88 -5.62 9.60 9.30
N GLY A 89 -4.61 8.75 9.05
CA GLY A 89 -4.76 7.50 8.30
C GLY A 89 -4.91 7.67 6.78
N ARG A 90 -4.91 8.90 6.25
CA ARG A 90 -5.08 9.17 4.81
C ARG A 90 -4.03 8.51 3.93
N VAL A 91 -2.77 8.45 4.39
CA VAL A 91 -1.69 7.77 3.67
C VAL A 91 -1.98 6.28 3.56
N ARG A 92 -2.42 5.67 4.66
CA ARG A 92 -2.82 4.25 4.68
C ARG A 92 -3.98 3.98 3.72
N ASP A 93 -4.98 4.85 3.72
CA ASP A 93 -6.15 4.70 2.85
C ASP A 93 -5.77 4.80 1.37
N LEU A 94 -4.92 5.77 0.99
CA LEU A 94 -4.36 5.87 -0.38
C LEU A 94 -3.56 4.63 -0.79
N GLN A 95 -2.74 4.09 0.12
CA GLN A 95 -1.98 2.87 -0.14
C GLN A 95 -2.90 1.65 -0.31
N LEU A 96 -3.97 1.56 0.47
CA LEU A 96 -4.97 0.51 0.36
C LEU A 96 -5.73 0.61 -0.97
N GLN A 97 -6.09 1.83 -1.39
CA GLN A 97 -6.75 2.07 -2.67
C GLN A 97 -5.87 1.67 -3.86
N ALA A 98 -4.62 2.17 -3.92
CA ALA A 98 -3.68 1.83 -5.00
C ALA A 98 -3.43 0.31 -5.09
N ARG A 99 -3.40 -0.38 -3.95
CA ARG A 99 -3.28 -1.83 -3.90
C ARG A 99 -4.54 -2.55 -4.39
N GLY A 100 -5.71 -1.99 -4.11
CA GLY A 100 -6.99 -2.50 -4.62
C GLY A 100 -7.04 -2.48 -6.15
N GLU A 101 -6.54 -1.43 -6.78
CA GLU A 101 -6.46 -1.31 -8.26
C GLU A 101 -5.57 -2.41 -8.86
N VAL A 102 -4.39 -2.66 -8.31
CA VAL A 102 -3.50 -3.74 -8.77
C VAL A 102 -4.18 -5.12 -8.68
N PHE A 103 -4.92 -5.39 -7.62
CA PHE A 103 -5.66 -6.66 -7.50
C PHE A 103 -6.81 -6.77 -8.49
N ALA A 104 -7.48 -5.66 -8.79
CA ALA A 104 -8.53 -5.62 -9.80
C ALA A 104 -7.98 -6.00 -11.18
N ASP A 105 -6.76 -5.55 -11.52
CA ASP A 105 -6.08 -5.92 -12.77
C ASP A 105 -5.76 -7.42 -12.81
N PHE A 106 -5.23 -8.00 -11.73
CA PHE A 106 -4.97 -9.45 -11.66
C PHE A 106 -6.26 -10.27 -11.79
N LEU A 107 -7.35 -9.83 -11.17
CA LEU A 107 -8.65 -10.50 -11.28
C LEU A 107 -9.27 -10.35 -12.67
N SER A 108 -9.09 -9.21 -13.31
CA SER A 108 -9.50 -9.01 -14.71
C SER A 108 -8.75 -9.96 -15.64
N ALA A 109 -7.43 -10.08 -15.49
CA ALA A 109 -6.63 -11.03 -16.25
C ALA A 109 -7.04 -12.48 -15.98
N ALA A 110 -7.34 -12.83 -14.71
CA ALA A 110 -7.83 -14.18 -14.37
C ALA A 110 -9.17 -14.51 -15.04
N ARG A 111 -10.11 -13.56 -15.10
CA ARG A 111 -11.39 -13.72 -15.78
C ARG A 111 -11.23 -13.93 -17.28
N THR A 112 -10.41 -13.09 -17.90
CA THR A 112 -10.09 -13.22 -19.33
C THR A 112 -9.48 -14.58 -19.63
N ALA A 113 -8.48 -15.00 -18.87
CA ALA A 113 -7.88 -16.32 -19.03
C ALA A 113 -8.89 -17.46 -18.86
N LEU A 114 -9.81 -17.35 -17.89
CA LEU A 114 -10.85 -18.36 -17.67
C LEU A 114 -11.84 -18.38 -18.85
N ALA A 115 -12.26 -17.24 -19.35
CA ALA A 115 -13.16 -17.12 -20.52
C ALA A 115 -12.55 -17.69 -21.78
N ASP A 116 -11.23 -17.52 -21.96
CA ASP A 116 -10.47 -18.04 -23.09
C ASP A 116 -10.11 -19.53 -22.95
N GLY A 117 -10.55 -20.18 -21.87
CA GLY A 117 -10.34 -21.62 -21.60
C GLY A 117 -9.00 -21.95 -20.91
N PHE A 118 -8.22 -20.95 -20.53
CA PHE A 118 -6.94 -21.11 -19.82
C PHE A 118 -7.16 -21.22 -18.30
N LYS A 119 -7.89 -22.26 -17.87
CA LYS A 119 -8.28 -22.50 -16.48
C LYS A 119 -7.08 -22.46 -15.52
N ASP A 120 -5.97 -23.06 -15.90
CA ASP A 120 -4.78 -23.18 -15.05
C ASP A 120 -4.13 -21.82 -14.80
N VAL A 121 -4.04 -20.98 -15.83
CA VAL A 121 -3.55 -19.60 -15.71
C VAL A 121 -4.49 -18.79 -14.81
N ALA A 122 -5.79 -18.90 -15.01
CA ALA A 122 -6.78 -18.23 -14.19
C ALA A 122 -6.70 -18.64 -12.72
N ALA A 123 -6.49 -19.94 -12.44
CA ALA A 123 -6.34 -20.45 -11.08
C ALA A 123 -5.12 -19.85 -10.36
N VAL A 124 -3.98 -19.75 -11.04
CA VAL A 124 -2.76 -19.15 -10.47
C VAL A 124 -2.98 -17.65 -10.19
N LEU A 125 -3.48 -16.90 -11.17
CA LEU A 125 -3.71 -15.45 -11.03
C LEU A 125 -4.69 -15.14 -9.90
N ALA A 126 -5.84 -15.83 -9.87
CA ALA A 126 -6.86 -15.61 -8.85
C ALA A 126 -6.38 -15.99 -7.44
N SER A 127 -5.69 -17.14 -7.32
CA SER A 127 -5.17 -17.61 -6.04
C SER A 127 -4.05 -16.72 -5.52
N GLY A 128 -3.16 -16.24 -6.39
CA GLY A 128 -2.11 -15.29 -6.03
C GLY A 128 -2.67 -13.96 -5.58
N ALA A 129 -3.67 -13.42 -6.29
CA ALA A 129 -4.36 -12.19 -5.91
C ALA A 129 -5.04 -12.33 -4.53
N LEU A 130 -5.73 -13.46 -4.28
CA LEU A 130 -6.36 -13.72 -3.00
C LEU A 130 -5.34 -13.82 -1.86
N GLU A 131 -4.25 -14.59 -2.04
CA GLU A 131 -3.22 -14.73 -1.00
C GLU A 131 -2.61 -13.39 -0.63
N ASP A 132 -2.22 -12.56 -1.61
CA ASP A 132 -1.63 -11.25 -1.35
C ASP A 132 -2.64 -10.30 -0.70
N ALA A 133 -3.92 -10.29 -1.14
CA ALA A 133 -4.98 -9.51 -0.52
C ALA A 133 -5.20 -9.88 0.96
N LEU A 134 -5.20 -11.17 1.28
CA LEU A 134 -5.33 -11.67 2.66
C LEU A 134 -4.13 -11.26 3.53
N LYS A 135 -2.90 -11.39 3.02
CA LYS A 135 -1.68 -10.96 3.71
C LYS A 135 -1.71 -9.48 4.04
N ARG A 136 -2.05 -8.65 3.07
CA ARG A 136 -2.13 -7.19 3.25
C ARG A 136 -3.24 -6.80 4.22
N PHE A 137 -4.41 -7.43 4.13
CA PHE A 137 -5.48 -7.21 5.09
C PHE A 137 -5.06 -7.58 6.50
N ALA A 138 -4.37 -8.70 6.69
CA ALA A 138 -3.85 -9.12 7.98
C ALA A 138 -2.82 -8.13 8.52
N VAL A 139 -1.84 -7.71 7.71
CA VAL A 139 -0.83 -6.70 8.09
C VAL A 139 -1.47 -5.36 8.45
N ALA A 140 -2.47 -4.89 7.69
CA ALA A 140 -3.20 -3.67 7.98
C ALA A 140 -3.96 -3.72 9.33
N ASN A 141 -4.24 -4.94 9.82
CA ASN A 141 -4.84 -5.19 11.13
C ASN A 141 -3.81 -5.59 12.21
N GLY A 142 -2.52 -5.32 11.99
CA GLY A 142 -1.46 -5.50 12.97
C GLY A 142 -0.90 -6.92 13.10
N LEU A 143 -1.20 -7.82 12.16
CA LEU A 143 -0.70 -9.20 12.17
C LEU A 143 0.63 -9.33 11.42
N SER A 144 1.61 -10.00 12.01
CA SER A 144 2.91 -10.28 11.38
C SER A 144 2.85 -11.58 10.56
N VAL A 145 2.37 -11.47 9.32
CA VAL A 145 2.12 -12.63 8.44
C VAL A 145 2.79 -12.55 7.07
N TYR A 146 3.69 -11.59 6.87
CA TYR A 146 4.25 -11.34 5.53
C TYR A 146 4.99 -12.56 4.96
N ASP A 147 5.77 -13.25 5.80
CA ASP A 147 6.55 -14.45 5.42
C ASP A 147 5.79 -15.77 5.63
N LYS A 148 4.49 -15.71 5.92
CA LYS A 148 3.65 -16.87 6.17
C LYS A 148 2.99 -17.36 4.89
N ASP A 149 2.70 -18.66 4.83
CA ASP A 149 1.88 -19.21 3.76
C ASP A 149 0.39 -18.82 3.92
N MET A 150 -0.40 -19.04 2.88
CA MET A 150 -1.82 -18.68 2.88
C MET A 150 -2.62 -19.39 4.01
N SER A 151 -2.26 -20.61 4.38
CA SER A 151 -2.91 -21.36 5.45
C SER A 151 -2.72 -20.68 6.81
N ASP A 152 -1.49 -20.30 7.10
CA ASP A 152 -1.13 -19.59 8.33
C ASP A 152 -1.79 -18.21 8.40
N VAL A 153 -1.86 -17.49 7.27
CA VAL A 153 -2.57 -16.21 7.17
C VAL A 153 -4.05 -16.37 7.50
N VAL A 154 -4.72 -17.36 6.88
CA VAL A 154 -6.14 -17.64 7.15
C VAL A 154 -6.36 -18.03 8.61
N ASN A 155 -5.48 -18.83 9.20
CA ASN A 155 -5.55 -19.22 10.61
C ASN A 155 -5.39 -17.99 11.54
N ALA A 156 -4.44 -17.10 11.25
CA ALA A 156 -4.25 -15.87 12.01
C ALA A 156 -5.46 -14.93 11.94
N LEU A 157 -6.05 -14.76 10.74
CA LEU A 157 -7.27 -13.98 10.55
C LEU A 157 -8.48 -14.56 11.30
N LYS A 158 -8.59 -15.89 11.37
CA LYS A 158 -9.63 -16.58 12.15
C LYS A 158 -9.41 -16.41 13.65
N ALA A 159 -8.19 -16.58 14.14
CA ALA A 159 -7.83 -16.44 15.54
C ALA A 159 -8.14 -15.05 16.11
N THR A 160 -7.97 -14.01 15.28
CA THR A 160 -8.28 -12.62 15.63
C THR A 160 -9.72 -12.20 15.32
N SER A 161 -10.55 -13.13 14.84
CA SER A 161 -11.95 -12.86 14.46
C SER A 161 -12.12 -11.83 13.34
N LEU A 162 -11.09 -11.53 12.57
CA LEU A 162 -11.14 -10.68 11.36
C LEU A 162 -11.89 -11.38 10.22
N VAL A 163 -11.89 -12.73 10.24
CA VAL A 163 -12.67 -13.59 9.37
C VAL A 163 -13.45 -14.56 10.25
N LYS A 164 -14.78 -14.64 10.07
CA LYS A 164 -15.68 -15.41 10.93
C LYS A 164 -16.57 -16.36 10.15
N GLY A 165 -17.02 -17.42 10.83
CA GLY A 165 -18.09 -18.30 10.37
C GLY A 165 -17.85 -18.92 8.99
N PRO A 166 -18.85 -18.88 8.10
CA PRO A 166 -18.77 -19.51 6.77
C PRO A 166 -17.62 -19.00 5.91
N GLN A 167 -17.24 -17.72 6.03
CA GLN A 167 -16.12 -17.14 5.30
C GLN A 167 -14.79 -17.83 5.63
N GLY A 168 -14.55 -18.18 6.91
CA GLY A 168 -13.36 -18.91 7.33
C GLY A 168 -13.29 -20.33 6.76
N ALA A 169 -14.43 -21.02 6.62
CA ALA A 169 -14.49 -22.34 6.01
C ALA A 169 -14.22 -22.27 4.50
N LEU A 170 -14.79 -21.27 3.82
CA LEU A 170 -14.59 -21.03 2.40
C LEU A 170 -13.10 -20.74 2.07
N LEU A 171 -12.44 -19.90 2.87
CA LEU A 171 -11.02 -19.62 2.73
C LEU A 171 -10.14 -20.85 2.90
N GLN A 172 -10.50 -21.80 3.77
CA GLN A 172 -9.78 -23.08 3.88
C GLN A 172 -9.93 -23.93 2.60
N GLY A 173 -11.06 -23.85 1.92
CA GLY A 173 -11.24 -24.43 0.58
C GLY A 173 -10.30 -23.79 -0.44
N PHE A 174 -10.22 -22.48 -0.46
CA PHE A 174 -9.35 -21.74 -1.39
C PHE A 174 -7.85 -21.96 -1.14
N VAL A 175 -7.44 -22.18 0.12
CA VAL A 175 -6.07 -22.63 0.42
C VAL A 175 -5.73 -23.92 -0.32
N LYS A 176 -6.67 -24.89 -0.39
CA LYS A 176 -6.44 -26.13 -1.12
C LYS A 176 -6.33 -25.90 -2.63
N ILE A 177 -7.20 -25.06 -3.20
CA ILE A 177 -7.17 -24.69 -4.64
C ILE A 177 -5.83 -24.00 -4.96
N ARG A 178 -5.42 -23.03 -4.14
CA ARG A 178 -4.13 -22.35 -4.29
C ARG A 178 -2.95 -23.33 -4.27
N ASN A 179 -2.93 -24.25 -3.32
CA ASN A 179 -1.85 -25.24 -3.23
C ASN A 179 -1.81 -26.14 -4.47
N LYS A 180 -2.95 -26.63 -4.94
CA LYS A 180 -3.04 -27.40 -6.19
C LYS A 180 -2.53 -26.59 -7.39
N ALA A 181 -2.94 -25.30 -7.52
CA ALA A 181 -2.51 -24.43 -8.60
C ALA A 181 -1.00 -24.20 -8.62
N PHE A 182 -0.39 -23.94 -7.47
CA PHE A 182 1.05 -23.67 -7.35
C PHE A 182 1.92 -24.94 -7.41
N HIS A 183 1.33 -26.12 -7.22
CA HIS A 183 2.00 -27.42 -7.39
C HIS A 183 1.65 -28.11 -8.72
N ALA A 184 1.07 -27.38 -9.69
CA ALA A 184 0.71 -27.87 -11.02
C ALA A 184 -0.23 -29.10 -11.00
N GLN A 185 -1.10 -29.21 -10.01
CA GLN A 185 -2.11 -30.26 -9.89
C GLN A 185 -3.40 -29.84 -10.62
N TRP A 186 -3.28 -29.55 -11.92
CA TRP A 186 -4.33 -28.92 -12.73
C TRP A 186 -5.57 -29.79 -12.91
N GLY A 187 -5.40 -31.12 -12.91
CA GLY A 187 -6.50 -32.10 -13.03
C GLY A 187 -7.44 -32.08 -11.83
N ASP A 188 -7.00 -31.58 -10.69
CA ASP A 188 -7.75 -31.56 -9.43
C ASP A 188 -8.45 -30.21 -9.17
N ILE A 189 -8.41 -29.30 -10.13
CA ILE A 189 -9.07 -27.98 -10.06
C ILE A 189 -10.09 -27.95 -11.20
N ASP A 190 -11.36 -27.65 -10.89
CA ASP A 190 -12.35 -27.44 -11.92
C ASP A 190 -12.61 -25.93 -12.19
N THR A 191 -13.37 -25.65 -13.26
CA THR A 191 -13.69 -24.27 -13.64
C THR A 191 -14.54 -23.57 -12.58
N ALA A 192 -15.41 -24.30 -11.88
CA ALA A 192 -16.25 -23.73 -10.84
C ALA A 192 -15.43 -23.33 -9.61
N ASP A 193 -14.38 -24.09 -9.27
CA ASP A 193 -13.41 -23.74 -8.23
C ASP A 193 -12.76 -22.40 -8.52
N VAL A 194 -12.24 -22.23 -9.75
CA VAL A 194 -11.57 -20.99 -10.16
C VAL A 194 -12.54 -19.81 -10.16
N GLN A 195 -13.74 -20.00 -10.69
CA GLN A 195 -14.79 -18.97 -10.66
C GLN A 195 -15.14 -18.55 -9.24
N SER A 196 -15.19 -19.48 -8.31
CA SER A 196 -15.48 -19.23 -6.90
C SER A 196 -14.36 -18.39 -6.24
N VAL A 197 -13.09 -18.71 -6.52
CA VAL A 197 -11.94 -17.91 -6.03
C VAL A 197 -12.00 -16.49 -6.58
N ILE A 198 -12.25 -16.32 -7.88
CA ILE A 198 -12.35 -15.01 -8.53
C ILE A 198 -13.46 -14.16 -7.88
N SER A 199 -14.66 -14.74 -7.76
CA SER A 199 -15.85 -14.04 -7.24
C SER A 199 -15.64 -13.63 -5.77
N PHE A 200 -15.13 -14.54 -4.95
CA PHE A 200 -14.84 -14.26 -3.56
C PHE A 200 -13.76 -13.17 -3.41
N THR A 201 -12.68 -13.27 -4.19
CA THR A 201 -11.59 -12.29 -4.11
C THR A 201 -12.08 -10.90 -4.47
N GLN A 202 -12.91 -10.77 -5.48
CA GLN A 202 -13.53 -9.50 -5.85
C GLN A 202 -14.38 -8.92 -4.71
N GLU A 203 -15.27 -9.71 -4.13
CA GLU A 203 -16.13 -9.28 -3.01
C GLU A 203 -15.28 -8.89 -1.80
N PHE A 204 -14.24 -9.68 -1.51
CA PHE A 204 -13.29 -9.39 -0.43
C PHE A 204 -12.59 -8.05 -0.64
N LEU A 205 -12.08 -7.79 -1.85
CA LEU A 205 -11.44 -6.52 -2.19
C LEU A 205 -12.39 -5.34 -2.04
N LEU A 206 -13.60 -5.41 -2.59
CA LEU A 206 -14.62 -4.36 -2.47
C LEU A 206 -15.00 -4.07 -1.01
N SER A 207 -15.03 -5.12 -0.17
CA SER A 207 -15.41 -4.97 1.23
C SER A 207 -14.28 -4.49 2.16
N LYS A 208 -13.02 -4.83 1.84
CA LYS A 208 -11.87 -4.58 2.71
C LYS A 208 -10.93 -3.48 2.20
N PHE A 209 -11.04 -3.14 0.92
CA PHE A 209 -10.26 -2.10 0.25
C PHE A 209 -11.22 -1.18 -0.54
N PRO A 210 -12.13 -0.47 0.15
CA PRO A 210 -13.11 0.38 -0.53
C PRO A 210 -12.40 1.44 -1.35
N SER A 211 -12.85 1.61 -2.60
CA SER A 211 -12.50 2.78 -3.41
C SER A 211 -13.12 4.00 -2.76
N ALA A 212 -12.36 5.08 -2.59
CA ALA A 212 -12.87 6.36 -2.10
C ALA A 212 -13.81 7.00 -3.12
#